data_200d08c8c3a75007ff45d397a3ed0ca0
#
_entry.id   200d08c8c3a75007ff45d397a3ed0ca0
#
_cell.length_a   1.000
_cell.length_b   1.000
_cell.length_c   1.000
_cell.angle_alpha   90.00
_cell.angle_beta   90.00
_cell.angle_gamma   90.00
#
_symmetry.space_group_name_H-M   'P 1'
#
loop_
_entity.id
_entity.type
_entity.pdbx_description
1 polymer ?
#
loop_
_entity_poly.entity_id
_entity_poly.type
_entity_poly.pdbx_seq_one_letter_code
_entity_poly.pdbx_strand_id
1 'polypeptide(L)'
;MKKYSIGFILIEIAVMLVISCIPTFFVLLYTDPDKNLTIPAFIIFLFLAFILHTSLANRILFPIAKKTMEKQSAKEDFVISDTFYNMQSNSCASVLAIDEVHGKIAYVSVHNPFKFQTADVNDLTDVRSGYIKGPFDGTRYVYYQFVYKNKRMRIPTFTAKNMHLLSATIVKDAISKAECFSDSVQKLQKRSMKTERQSPVFLTDQETE
;
A
#
# COMPACT_ATOMS: atom_id res chain seq x y z
N MET A 1 5.49 -8.90 -3.92
CA MET A 1 4.58 -8.29 -2.92
C MET A 1 3.14 -8.42 -3.39
N LYS A 2 2.20 -8.80 -2.50
CA LYS A 2 0.77 -8.90 -2.82
C LYS A 2 0.04 -7.73 -2.18
N LYS A 3 -0.68 -6.95 -2.98
CA LYS A 3 -1.46 -5.80 -2.51
C LYS A 3 -2.74 -6.22 -1.78
N TYR A 4 -3.35 -7.33 -2.21
CA TYR A 4 -4.61 -7.83 -1.67
C TYR A 4 -4.47 -9.26 -1.14
N SER A 5 -5.18 -9.55 -0.06
CA SER A 5 -5.43 -10.92 0.41
C SER A 5 -6.87 -11.29 0.05
N ILE A 6 -7.06 -12.36 -0.71
CA ILE A 6 -8.41 -12.82 -1.11
C ILE A 6 -9.26 -13.09 0.14
N GLY A 7 -8.68 -13.74 1.16
CA GLY A 7 -9.40 -14.01 2.40
C GLY A 7 -9.83 -12.73 3.12
N PHE A 8 -9.00 -11.68 3.11
CA PHE A 8 -9.33 -10.40 3.73
C PHE A 8 -10.48 -9.71 2.98
N ILE A 9 -10.47 -9.72 1.63
CA ILE A 9 -11.56 -9.18 0.81
C ILE A 9 -12.88 -9.90 1.08
N LEU A 10 -12.84 -11.23 1.20
CA LEU A 10 -14.05 -12.02 1.51
C LEU A 10 -14.61 -11.66 2.90
N ILE A 11 -13.75 -11.45 3.89
CA ILE A 11 -14.16 -10.98 5.21
C ILE A 11 -14.79 -9.59 5.13
N GLU A 12 -14.19 -8.66 4.39
CA GLU A 12 -14.74 -7.32 4.19
C GLU A 12 -16.14 -7.38 3.55
N ILE A 13 -16.33 -8.20 2.52
CA ILE A 13 -17.63 -8.39 1.87
C ILE A 13 -18.65 -8.99 2.85
N ALA A 14 -18.27 -10.03 3.60
CA ALA A 14 -19.13 -10.65 4.59
C ALA A 14 -19.58 -9.67 5.67
N VAL A 15 -18.66 -8.85 6.18
CA VAL A 15 -18.96 -7.79 7.17
C VAL A 15 -19.94 -6.76 6.59
N MET A 16 -19.75 -6.32 5.34
CA MET A 16 -20.67 -5.38 4.70
C MET A 16 -22.07 -5.98 4.54
N LEU A 17 -22.17 -7.24 4.16
CA LEU A 17 -23.47 -7.94 4.05
C LEU A 17 -24.17 -8.02 5.40
N VAL A 18 -23.47 -8.42 6.47
CA VAL A 18 -24.03 -8.50 7.81
C VAL A 18 -24.53 -7.13 8.30
N ILE A 19 -23.71 -6.08 8.12
CA ILE A 19 -24.08 -4.70 8.49
C ILE A 19 -25.32 -4.22 7.72
N SER A 20 -25.49 -4.64 6.46
CA SER A 20 -26.67 -4.28 5.64
C SER A 20 -27.92 -5.07 6.03
N CYS A 21 -27.78 -6.33 6.44
CA CYS A 21 -28.89 -7.19 6.84
C CYS A 21 -29.57 -6.70 8.12
N ILE A 22 -28.81 -6.18 9.10
CA ILE A 22 -29.36 -5.74 10.39
C ILE A 22 -30.44 -4.65 10.22
N PRO A 23 -30.17 -3.48 9.61
CA PRO A 23 -31.17 -2.45 9.43
C PRO A 23 -32.29 -2.88 8.47
N THR A 24 -32.00 -3.71 7.48
CA THR A 24 -33.03 -4.27 6.57
C THR A 24 -34.03 -5.12 7.34
N PHE A 25 -33.57 -5.93 8.29
CA PHE A 25 -34.43 -6.73 9.16
C PHE A 25 -35.37 -5.82 10.00
N PHE A 26 -34.88 -4.72 10.53
CA PHE A 26 -35.72 -3.74 11.21
C PHE A 26 -36.80 -3.14 10.29
N VAL A 27 -36.43 -2.78 9.06
CA VAL A 27 -37.42 -2.30 8.07
C VAL A 27 -38.50 -3.37 7.85
N LEU A 28 -38.12 -4.63 7.75
CA LEU A 28 -39.05 -5.74 7.56
C LEU A 28 -40.01 -5.93 8.75
N LEU A 29 -39.54 -5.72 9.97
CA LEU A 29 -40.35 -5.82 11.19
C LEU A 29 -41.37 -4.68 11.34
N TYR A 30 -41.04 -3.46 10.85
CA TYR A 30 -41.86 -2.28 11.08
C TYR A 30 -42.63 -1.82 9.84
N THR A 31 -42.48 -2.51 8.70
CA THR A 31 -43.16 -2.12 7.45
C THR A 31 -44.22 -3.16 7.08
N ASP A 32 -45.32 -2.68 6.55
CA ASP A 32 -46.42 -3.53 6.05
C ASP A 32 -45.90 -4.53 5.00
N PRO A 33 -46.18 -5.84 5.14
CA PRO A 33 -45.69 -6.85 4.20
C PRO A 33 -46.08 -6.58 2.74
N ASP A 34 -47.21 -5.94 2.52
CA ASP A 34 -47.77 -5.65 1.18
C ASP A 34 -46.93 -4.62 0.40
N LYS A 35 -46.07 -3.84 1.05
CA LYS A 35 -45.30 -2.78 0.41
C LYS A 35 -43.99 -3.22 -0.22
N ASN A 36 -43.57 -4.45 -0.02
CA ASN A 36 -42.34 -5.07 -0.58
C ASN A 36 -41.10 -4.15 -0.58
N LEU A 37 -40.91 -3.40 0.52
CA LEU A 37 -39.82 -2.42 0.68
C LEU A 37 -38.49 -3.07 1.07
N THR A 38 -38.46 -4.38 1.32
CA THR A 38 -37.30 -5.13 1.81
C THR A 38 -36.12 -5.06 0.82
N ILE A 39 -36.38 -5.31 -0.45
CA ILE A 39 -35.31 -5.32 -1.48
C ILE A 39 -34.73 -3.91 -1.69
N PRO A 40 -35.55 -2.84 -1.88
CA PRO A 40 -35.00 -1.49 -1.97
C PRO A 40 -34.24 -1.07 -0.72
N ALA A 41 -34.74 -1.39 0.48
CA ALA A 41 -34.05 -1.09 1.72
C ALA A 41 -32.67 -1.79 1.81
N PHE A 42 -32.62 -3.09 1.48
CA PHE A 42 -31.35 -3.83 1.46
C PHE A 42 -30.32 -3.19 0.53
N ILE A 43 -30.74 -2.81 -0.69
CA ILE A 43 -29.86 -2.18 -1.68
C ILE A 43 -29.34 -0.82 -1.15
N ILE A 44 -30.21 -0.02 -0.52
CA ILE A 44 -29.82 1.26 0.06
C ILE A 44 -28.81 1.07 1.19
N PHE A 45 -29.08 0.13 2.11
CA PHE A 45 -28.17 -0.12 3.24
C PHE A 45 -26.85 -0.76 2.79
N LEU A 46 -26.87 -1.60 1.75
CA LEU A 46 -25.65 -2.15 1.16
C LEU A 46 -24.79 -1.03 0.53
N PHE A 47 -25.42 -0.09 -0.15
CA PHE A 47 -24.73 1.08 -0.72
C PHE A 47 -24.16 2.00 0.36
N LEU A 48 -24.91 2.27 1.43
CA LEU A 48 -24.44 3.00 2.60
C LEU A 48 -23.28 2.29 3.30
N ALA A 49 -23.37 0.97 3.48
CA ALA A 49 -22.29 0.17 4.05
C ALA A 49 -21.02 0.25 3.21
N PHE A 50 -21.14 0.23 1.88
CA PHE A 50 -20.01 0.40 0.97
C PHE A 50 -19.35 1.79 1.09
N ILE A 51 -20.15 2.86 1.18
CA ILE A 51 -19.63 4.23 1.38
C ILE A 51 -18.92 4.33 2.75
N LEU A 52 -19.54 3.80 3.81
CA LEU A 52 -18.95 3.78 5.14
C LEU A 52 -17.66 2.97 5.17
N HIS A 53 -17.62 1.82 4.52
CA HIS A 53 -16.44 0.97 4.44
C HIS A 53 -15.26 1.72 3.78
N THR A 54 -15.47 2.37 2.64
CA THR A 54 -14.42 3.13 1.96
C THR A 54 -13.91 4.30 2.80
N SER A 55 -14.77 4.90 3.61
CA SER A 55 -14.43 6.02 4.49
C SER A 55 -13.72 5.57 5.78
N LEU A 56 -14.17 4.45 6.37
CA LEU A 56 -13.65 3.93 7.65
C LEU A 56 -12.42 3.04 7.47
N ALA A 57 -12.28 2.37 6.33
CA ALA A 57 -11.16 1.46 6.07
C ALA A 57 -9.80 2.14 6.33
N ASN A 58 -9.62 3.36 5.83
CA ASN A 58 -8.39 4.10 6.07
C ASN A 58 -8.20 4.51 7.53
N ARG A 59 -9.29 4.81 8.26
CA ARG A 59 -9.21 5.23 9.67
C ARG A 59 -8.94 4.07 10.62
N ILE A 60 -9.42 2.87 10.30
CA ILE A 60 -9.29 1.68 11.15
C ILE A 60 -8.10 0.82 10.71
N LEU A 61 -8.00 0.51 9.42
CA LEU A 61 -7.01 -0.44 8.92
C LEU A 61 -5.62 0.15 8.76
N PHE A 62 -5.52 1.47 8.52
CA PHE A 62 -4.21 2.13 8.40
C PHE A 62 -3.41 2.11 9.72
N PRO A 63 -3.98 2.45 10.89
CA PRO A 63 -3.29 2.27 12.17
C PRO A 63 -2.86 0.83 12.44
N ILE A 64 -3.68 -0.15 12.04
CA ILE A 64 -3.33 -1.58 12.15
C ILE A 64 -2.13 -1.92 11.27
N ALA A 65 -2.14 -1.47 10.01
CA ALA A 65 -1.02 -1.68 9.08
C ALA A 65 0.27 -1.04 9.61
N LYS A 66 0.19 0.17 10.18
CA LYS A 66 1.31 0.86 10.82
C LYS A 66 1.87 0.06 12.00
N LYS A 67 0.99 -0.39 12.91
CA LYS A 67 1.39 -1.22 14.05
C LYS A 67 1.98 -2.56 13.62
N THR A 68 1.47 -3.15 12.54
CA THR A 68 2.06 -4.37 11.96
C THR A 68 3.45 -4.11 11.42
N MET A 69 3.68 -2.99 10.72
CA MET A 69 5.01 -2.59 10.27
C MET A 69 5.98 -2.49 11.45
N GLU A 70 5.63 -1.75 12.49
CA GLU A 70 6.46 -1.54 13.68
C GLU A 70 6.75 -2.86 14.44
N LYS A 71 5.72 -3.71 14.60
CA LYS A 71 5.86 -4.97 15.34
C LYS A 71 6.66 -6.03 14.58
N GLN A 72 6.47 -6.14 13.27
CA GLN A 72 7.14 -7.16 12.47
C GLN A 72 8.56 -6.75 12.08
N SER A 73 8.84 -5.45 11.90
CA SER A 73 10.19 -4.97 11.69
C SER A 73 11.11 -5.38 12.84
N ALA A 74 10.65 -5.23 14.09
CA ALA A 74 11.40 -5.66 15.28
C ALA A 74 11.65 -7.17 15.35
N LYS A 75 10.81 -7.99 14.67
CA LYS A 75 10.97 -9.46 14.67
C LYS A 75 11.83 -9.99 13.52
N GLU A 76 11.82 -9.32 12.38
CA GLU A 76 12.48 -9.75 11.14
C GLU A 76 13.84 -9.08 10.92
N ASP A 77 14.42 -8.50 11.97
CA ASP A 77 15.71 -7.78 11.92
C ASP A 77 15.69 -6.70 10.83
N PHE A 78 14.58 -5.96 10.78
CA PHE A 78 14.37 -4.85 9.85
C PHE A 78 14.44 -3.54 10.63
N VAL A 79 15.46 -2.74 10.37
CA VAL A 79 15.65 -1.43 11.00
C VAL A 79 14.90 -0.38 10.20
N ILE A 80 13.81 0.15 10.75
CA ILE A 80 13.13 1.28 10.13
C ILE A 80 14.05 2.48 10.23
N SER A 81 14.62 2.90 9.11
CA SER A 81 15.41 4.12 9.02
C SER A 81 14.52 5.35 9.24
N ASP A 82 15.11 6.54 9.44
CA ASP A 82 14.37 7.78 9.66
C ASP A 82 13.34 8.11 8.57
N THR A 83 13.48 7.47 7.41
CA THR A 83 12.59 7.62 6.28
C THR A 83 11.44 6.59 6.36
N PHE A 84 10.32 7.01 6.93
CA PHE A 84 9.10 6.23 7.03
C PHE A 84 8.03 6.83 6.10
N TYR A 85 7.60 6.05 5.10
CA TYR A 85 6.67 6.53 4.08
C TYR A 85 5.26 6.02 4.35
N ASN A 86 4.37 6.95 4.73
CA ASN A 86 2.94 6.71 4.79
C ASN A 86 2.33 7.09 3.44
N MET A 87 1.88 6.10 2.70
CA MET A 87 1.22 6.30 1.41
C MET A 87 -0.27 6.49 1.64
N GLN A 88 -0.75 7.72 1.64
CA GLN A 88 -2.16 8.03 1.81
C GLN A 88 -2.86 8.10 0.46
N SER A 89 -3.97 7.39 0.35
CA SER A 89 -4.89 7.54 -0.77
C SER A 89 -6.32 7.47 -0.27
N ASN A 90 -7.26 8.02 -1.02
CA ASN A 90 -8.67 7.97 -0.66
C ASN A 90 -9.24 6.54 -0.59
N SER A 91 -8.56 5.57 -1.19
CA SER A 91 -9.03 4.19 -1.26
C SER A 91 -8.02 3.14 -0.75
N CYS A 92 -6.77 3.48 -0.53
CA CYS A 92 -5.72 2.51 -0.24
C CYS A 92 -4.52 3.17 0.44
N ALA A 93 -4.65 3.55 1.70
CA ALA A 93 -3.47 3.87 2.49
C ALA A 93 -2.58 2.62 2.61
N SER A 94 -1.28 2.79 2.56
CA SER A 94 -0.31 1.72 2.79
C SER A 94 0.91 2.29 3.49
N VAL A 95 1.65 1.41 4.13
CA VAL A 95 2.88 1.75 4.84
C VAL A 95 4.05 1.17 4.09
N LEU A 96 5.00 2.00 3.75
CA LEU A 96 6.24 1.64 3.08
C LEU A 96 7.40 2.16 3.92
N ALA A 97 8.38 1.33 4.19
CA ALA A 97 9.57 1.68 4.96
C ALA A 97 10.84 1.20 4.25
N ILE A 98 11.95 1.86 4.54
CA ILE A 98 13.29 1.48 4.07
C ILE A 98 14.13 1.13 5.28
N ASP A 99 14.88 0.05 5.15
CA ASP A 99 16.00 -0.32 5.99
C ASP A 99 17.30 0.01 5.26
N GLU A 100 17.92 1.10 5.64
CA GLU A 100 19.20 1.54 5.05
C GLU A 100 20.38 0.70 5.53
N VAL A 101 20.25 0.02 6.66
CA VAL A 101 21.31 -0.82 7.24
C VAL A 101 21.44 -2.12 6.46
N HIS A 102 20.32 -2.80 6.22
CA HIS A 102 20.30 -4.09 5.56
C HIS A 102 19.94 -4.03 4.07
N GLY A 103 19.71 -2.83 3.52
CA GLY A 103 19.36 -2.65 2.11
C GLY A 103 18.03 -3.29 1.73
N LYS A 104 17.02 -3.18 2.59
CA LYS A 104 15.69 -3.78 2.38
C LYS A 104 14.60 -2.72 2.32
N ILE A 105 13.51 -3.05 1.64
CA ILE A 105 12.24 -2.33 1.76
C ILE A 105 11.18 -3.21 2.39
N ALA A 106 10.27 -2.60 3.14
CA ALA A 106 9.11 -3.27 3.72
C ALA A 106 7.82 -2.58 3.29
N TYR A 107 6.77 -3.38 3.10
CA TYR A 107 5.47 -2.92 2.65
C TYR A 107 4.34 -3.62 3.40
N VAL A 108 3.40 -2.84 3.93
CA VAL A 108 2.14 -3.31 4.51
C VAL A 108 0.99 -2.57 3.85
N SER A 109 0.09 -3.30 3.21
CA SER A 109 -1.12 -2.75 2.59
C SER A 109 -2.27 -2.68 3.57
N VAL A 110 -3.12 -1.66 3.48
CA VAL A 110 -4.40 -1.59 4.22
C VAL A 110 -5.32 -2.76 3.91
N HIS A 111 -5.35 -3.23 2.65
CA HIS A 111 -6.13 -4.42 2.26
C HIS A 111 -5.48 -5.75 2.65
N ASN A 112 -4.33 -5.71 3.32
CA ASN A 112 -3.67 -6.84 3.91
C ASN A 112 -2.85 -6.38 5.14
N PRO A 113 -3.52 -5.80 6.14
CA PRO A 113 -2.87 -5.04 7.19
C PRO A 113 -2.07 -5.90 8.17
N PHE A 114 -2.28 -7.21 8.15
CA PHE A 114 -1.57 -8.16 9.01
C PHE A 114 -0.35 -8.79 8.32
N LYS A 115 -0.14 -8.50 7.04
CA LYS A 115 0.95 -9.09 6.27
C LYS A 115 2.08 -8.09 6.04
N PHE A 116 3.17 -8.31 6.74
CA PHE A 116 4.46 -7.68 6.49
C PHE A 116 5.14 -8.34 5.29
N GLN A 117 5.65 -7.55 4.37
CA GLN A 117 6.30 -8.03 3.16
C GLN A 117 7.59 -7.25 2.95
N THR A 118 8.71 -7.98 2.86
CA THR A 118 10.02 -7.41 2.62
C THR A 118 10.54 -7.77 1.23
N ALA A 119 11.44 -6.95 0.71
CA ALA A 119 12.23 -7.24 -0.48
C ALA A 119 13.60 -6.58 -0.33
N ASP A 120 14.63 -7.26 -0.83
CA ASP A 120 15.95 -6.67 -0.97
C ASP A 120 15.92 -5.59 -2.06
N VAL A 121 16.62 -4.49 -1.86
CA VAL A 121 16.68 -3.40 -2.84
C VAL A 121 17.36 -3.84 -4.14
N ASN A 122 18.27 -4.81 -4.08
CA ASN A 122 18.96 -5.34 -5.24
C ASN A 122 18.05 -6.19 -6.15
N ASP A 123 16.98 -6.77 -5.59
CA ASP A 123 15.96 -7.50 -6.36
C ASP A 123 14.98 -6.57 -7.10
N LEU A 124 15.07 -5.27 -6.87
CA LEU A 124 14.20 -4.29 -7.49
C LEU A 124 14.81 -3.75 -8.78
N THR A 125 14.06 -3.79 -9.84
CA THR A 125 14.43 -3.17 -11.13
C THR A 125 13.39 -2.14 -11.56
N ASP A 126 13.70 -1.26 -12.51
CA ASP A 126 12.82 -0.19 -13.01
C ASP A 126 12.23 0.67 -11.87
N VAL A 127 13.11 1.04 -10.92
CA VAL A 127 12.72 1.89 -9.76
C VAL A 127 12.56 3.33 -10.23
N ARG A 128 11.33 3.83 -10.13
CA ARG A 128 10.99 5.20 -10.53
C ARG A 128 9.74 5.73 -9.85
N SER A 129 9.63 7.04 -9.75
CA SER A 129 8.42 7.77 -9.42
C SER A 129 7.69 8.19 -10.68
N GLY A 130 6.40 8.54 -10.55
CA GLY A 130 5.62 9.06 -11.65
C GLY A 130 4.19 9.43 -11.27
N TYR A 131 3.51 10.04 -12.20
CA TYR A 131 2.09 10.36 -12.07
C TYR A 131 1.37 10.11 -13.40
N ILE A 132 0.06 9.97 -13.34
CA ILE A 132 -0.78 9.87 -14.54
C ILE A 132 -1.30 11.27 -14.86
N LYS A 133 -0.76 11.86 -15.94
CA LYS A 133 -1.19 13.18 -16.41
C LYS A 133 -2.62 13.12 -16.92
N GLY A 134 -3.45 14.00 -16.41
CA GLY A 134 -4.82 14.25 -16.88
C GLY A 134 -4.92 15.56 -17.65
N PRO A 135 -6.13 15.95 -18.10
CA PRO A 135 -6.36 17.25 -18.72
C PRO A 135 -6.03 18.41 -17.78
N PHE A 136 -5.76 19.60 -18.34
CA PHE A 136 -5.47 20.84 -17.63
C PHE A 136 -4.29 20.73 -16.62
N ASP A 137 -3.25 19.98 -16.98
CA ASP A 137 -2.08 19.74 -16.11
C ASP A 137 -2.45 19.21 -14.71
N GLY A 138 -3.52 18.43 -14.65
CA GLY A 138 -3.99 17.79 -13.44
C GLY A 138 -3.55 16.32 -13.34
N THR A 139 -3.62 15.79 -12.12
CA THR A 139 -3.47 14.35 -11.85
C THR A 139 -4.45 13.88 -10.78
N ARG A 140 -4.77 12.62 -10.82
CA ARG A 140 -5.50 11.89 -9.77
C ARG A 140 -4.67 10.79 -9.15
N TYR A 141 -3.45 10.56 -9.68
CA TYR A 141 -2.67 9.40 -9.30
C TYR A 141 -1.18 9.71 -9.38
N VAL A 142 -0.52 9.69 -8.23
CA VAL A 142 0.95 9.74 -8.12
C VAL A 142 1.41 8.41 -7.52
N TYR A 143 2.51 7.86 -8.02
CA TYR A 143 2.97 6.55 -7.62
C TYR A 143 4.48 6.45 -7.57
N TYR A 144 4.94 5.51 -6.77
CA TYR A 144 6.25 4.90 -6.83
C TYR A 144 6.12 3.54 -7.53
N GLN A 145 7.02 3.23 -8.44
CA GLN A 145 7.02 2.00 -9.23
C GLN A 145 8.36 1.28 -9.14
N PHE A 146 8.28 -0.04 -9.13
CA PHE A 146 9.43 -0.95 -9.30
C PHE A 146 8.95 -2.29 -9.87
N VAL A 147 9.89 -3.08 -10.40
CA VAL A 147 9.65 -4.46 -10.79
C VAL A 147 10.31 -5.36 -9.75
N TYR A 148 9.55 -6.31 -9.21
CA TYR A 148 10.01 -7.32 -8.25
C TYR A 148 9.53 -8.69 -8.69
N LYS A 149 10.45 -9.66 -8.82
CA LYS A 149 10.15 -11.02 -9.33
C LYS A 149 9.32 -11.01 -10.61
N ASN A 150 9.76 -10.23 -11.60
CA ASN A 150 9.12 -10.02 -12.91
C ASN A 150 7.69 -9.45 -12.83
N LYS A 151 7.27 -8.91 -11.70
CA LYS A 151 5.98 -8.25 -11.56
C LYS A 151 6.16 -6.76 -11.31
N ARG A 152 5.52 -5.95 -12.16
CA ARG A 152 5.46 -4.50 -11.97
C ARG A 152 4.56 -4.17 -10.79
N MET A 153 5.12 -3.48 -9.80
CA MET A 153 4.42 -2.99 -8.62
C MET A 153 4.31 -1.47 -8.72
N ARG A 154 3.10 -0.95 -8.54
CA ARG A 154 2.85 0.48 -8.39
C ARG A 154 2.21 0.72 -7.04
N ILE A 155 2.87 1.51 -6.22
CA ILE A 155 2.39 1.89 -4.89
C ILE A 155 1.98 3.35 -4.97
N PRO A 156 0.68 3.67 -4.80
CA PRO A 156 0.22 5.04 -4.86
C PRO A 156 0.73 5.83 -3.65
N THR A 157 1.29 7.00 -3.89
CA THR A 157 1.54 8.03 -2.87
C THR A 157 0.37 9.00 -2.76
N PHE A 158 -0.42 9.10 -3.83
CA PHE A 158 -1.62 9.90 -3.89
C PHE A 158 -2.63 9.27 -4.84
N THR A 159 -3.89 9.18 -4.39
CA THR A 159 -5.03 8.91 -5.25
C THR A 159 -6.20 9.80 -4.84
N ALA A 160 -6.89 10.37 -5.79
CA ALA A 160 -8.05 11.21 -5.57
C ALA A 160 -9.20 10.86 -6.51
N LYS A 161 -10.44 11.08 -6.05
CA LYS A 161 -11.63 10.96 -6.88
C LYS A 161 -11.66 12.06 -7.95
N ASN A 162 -11.37 13.28 -7.53
CA ASN A 162 -11.31 14.44 -8.41
C ASN A 162 -9.88 14.71 -8.87
N MET A 163 -9.75 15.41 -9.96
CA MET A 163 -8.48 15.84 -10.49
C MET A 163 -7.94 17.02 -9.68
N HIS A 164 -6.65 17.00 -9.39
CA HIS A 164 -5.93 18.07 -8.73
C HIS A 164 -4.84 18.58 -9.67
N LEU A 165 -4.62 19.89 -9.69
CA LEU A 165 -3.52 20.48 -10.46
C LEU A 165 -2.18 19.98 -9.94
N LEU A 166 -1.21 19.81 -10.82
CA LEU A 166 0.16 19.43 -10.43
C LEU A 166 0.80 20.47 -9.49
N SER A 167 0.36 21.71 -9.57
CA SER A 167 0.78 22.80 -8.67
C SER A 167 0.20 22.72 -7.26
N ALA A 168 -0.84 21.90 -7.01
CA ALA A 168 -1.46 21.77 -5.70
C ALA A 168 -0.49 21.17 -4.70
N THR A 169 -0.42 21.73 -3.49
CA THR A 169 0.52 21.33 -2.43
C THR A 169 0.46 19.84 -2.14
N ILE A 170 -0.74 19.27 -2.03
CA ILE A 170 -0.93 17.83 -1.76
C ILE A 170 -0.35 16.94 -2.87
N VAL A 171 -0.38 17.38 -4.12
CA VAL A 171 0.20 16.65 -5.25
C VAL A 171 1.70 16.78 -5.27
N LYS A 172 2.22 18.00 -5.04
CA LYS A 172 3.68 18.25 -4.92
C LYS A 172 4.29 17.42 -3.80
N ASP A 173 3.67 17.40 -2.63
CA ASP A 173 4.12 16.58 -1.50
C ASP A 173 4.14 15.09 -1.84
N ALA A 174 3.13 14.61 -2.56
CA ALA A 174 3.07 13.21 -2.99
C ALA A 174 4.15 12.86 -4.02
N ILE A 175 4.43 13.76 -4.96
CA ILE A 175 5.51 13.61 -5.94
C ILE A 175 6.85 13.61 -5.21
N SER A 176 7.10 14.58 -4.36
CA SER A 176 8.33 14.68 -3.57
C SER A 176 8.58 13.42 -2.72
N LYS A 177 7.54 12.87 -2.08
CA LYS A 177 7.64 11.59 -1.34
C LYS A 177 8.00 10.43 -2.25
N ALA A 178 7.39 10.34 -3.44
CA ALA A 178 7.67 9.27 -4.38
C ALA A 178 9.10 9.37 -4.94
N GLU A 179 9.58 10.57 -5.23
CA GLU A 179 10.94 10.85 -5.68
C GLU A 179 11.96 10.54 -4.60
N CYS A 180 11.76 11.04 -3.38
CA CYS A 180 12.62 10.80 -2.23
C CYS A 180 12.80 9.30 -1.98
N PHE A 181 11.72 8.53 -2.03
CA PHE A 181 11.78 7.08 -1.87
C PHE A 181 12.55 6.41 -3.02
N SER A 182 12.28 6.81 -4.26
CA SER A 182 12.99 6.29 -5.44
C SER A 182 14.49 6.54 -5.34
N ASP A 183 14.88 7.75 -4.96
CA ASP A 183 16.29 8.15 -4.81
C ASP A 183 16.99 7.37 -3.68
N SER A 184 16.30 7.17 -2.55
CA SER A 184 16.85 6.40 -1.43
C SER A 184 17.12 4.95 -1.85
N VAL A 185 16.18 4.30 -2.52
CA VAL A 185 16.38 2.93 -3.03
C VAL A 185 17.52 2.86 -4.04
N GLN A 186 17.59 3.80 -4.99
CA GLN A 186 18.69 3.84 -5.96
C GLN A 186 20.06 4.08 -5.33
N LYS A 187 20.12 4.92 -4.28
CA LYS A 187 21.36 5.13 -3.51
C LYS A 187 21.81 3.85 -2.81
N LEU A 188 20.88 3.10 -2.21
CA LEU A 188 21.18 1.83 -1.58
C LEU A 188 21.69 0.79 -2.59
N GLN A 189 21.05 0.67 -3.75
CA GLN A 189 21.50 -0.19 -4.82
C GLN A 189 22.95 0.14 -5.27
N LYS A 190 23.25 1.44 -5.43
CA LYS A 190 24.62 1.86 -5.80
C LYS A 190 25.65 1.56 -4.70
N ARG A 191 25.27 1.63 -3.41
CA ARG A 191 26.15 1.27 -2.30
C ARG A 191 26.46 -0.22 -2.30
N SER A 192 25.43 -1.07 -2.43
CA SER A 192 25.58 -2.51 -2.49
C SER A 192 26.52 -2.96 -3.63
N MET A 193 26.34 -2.44 -4.85
CA MET A 193 27.22 -2.74 -5.99
C MET A 193 28.66 -2.31 -5.77
N LYS A 194 28.93 -1.25 -5.02
CA LYS A 194 30.30 -0.85 -4.69
C LYS A 194 30.96 -1.78 -3.69
N THR A 195 30.21 -2.24 -2.70
CA THR A 195 30.69 -3.17 -1.67
C THR A 195 31.07 -4.52 -2.29
N GLU A 196 30.25 -5.04 -3.21
CA GLU A 196 30.55 -6.30 -3.92
C GLU A 196 31.83 -6.21 -4.78
N ARG A 197 32.08 -5.06 -5.42
CA ARG A 197 33.30 -4.85 -6.22
C ARG A 197 34.56 -4.68 -5.39
N GLN A 198 34.45 -4.35 -4.13
CA GLN A 198 35.58 -4.15 -3.21
C GLN A 198 35.89 -5.38 -2.36
N SER A 199 35.08 -6.43 -2.42
CA SER A 199 35.39 -7.70 -1.78
C SER A 199 36.56 -8.34 -2.53
N PRO A 200 37.76 -8.53 -1.90
CA PRO A 200 38.88 -9.15 -2.59
C PRO A 200 38.49 -10.60 -2.91
N VAL A 201 38.64 -10.95 -4.18
CA VAL A 201 38.61 -12.34 -4.62
C VAL A 201 39.84 -12.99 -3.96
N PHE A 202 39.64 -13.69 -2.86
CA PHE A 202 40.64 -14.62 -2.35
C PHE A 202 40.76 -15.75 -3.36
N LEU A 203 41.68 -15.61 -4.27
CA LEU A 203 42.18 -16.75 -5.04
C LEU A 203 42.79 -17.72 -4.02
N THR A 204 42.08 -18.76 -3.71
CA THR A 204 42.64 -19.93 -3.07
C THR A 204 43.52 -20.61 -4.12
N ASP A 205 44.81 -20.25 -4.12
CA ASP A 205 45.84 -21.07 -4.73
C ASP A 205 45.86 -22.39 -3.93
N GLN A 206 45.17 -23.38 -4.46
CA GLN A 206 45.46 -24.78 -4.13
C GLN A 206 46.71 -25.17 -4.86
N GLU A 207 47.85 -24.98 -4.22
CA GLU A 207 49.03 -25.69 -4.59
C GLU A 207 48.78 -27.20 -4.35
N THR A 208 48.80 -27.91 -5.45
CA THR A 208 48.93 -29.38 -5.53
C THR A 208 50.36 -29.74 -5.17
N GLU A 209 50.58 -30.46 -4.12
CA GLU A 209 51.64 -31.45 -4.01
C GLU A 209 51.09 -32.87 -3.94
#